data_b52575d4cbbf4efdfd98dca37b6c0e40
#
_entry.id   b52575d4cbbf4efdfd98dca37b6c0e40
#
_cell.length_a   1.000
_cell.length_b   1.000
_cell.length_c   1.000
_cell.angle_alpha   90.00
_cell.angle_beta   90.00
_cell.angle_gamma   90.00
#
_symmetry.space_group_name_H-M   'P 1'
#
loop_
_entity.id
_entity.type
_entity.pdbx_description
1 polymer ?
#
loop_
_entity_poly.entity_id
_entity_poly.type
_entity_poly.pdbx_seq_one_letter_code
_entity_poly.pdbx_strand_id
1 'polypeptide(L)'
;MRLGLTNLAWDPSRDEAVAGLLARLGVDAIDVAPSKYFADVAAVREAEVRRVRDWWADRGIEITGMQSLLYGTQGLNLFGPPDVQQRMLAYLAAVCRVGAWLGATRLVFGSPANRNRAGLTDTEAWAR
;
A
#
# COMPACT_ATOMS: atom_id res chain seq x y z
N MET A 1 22.11 -0.75 8.87
CA MET A 1 20.96 0.00 8.32
C MET A 1 20.57 -0.71 7.02
N ARG A 2 19.31 -1.09 6.82
CA ARG A 2 18.81 -1.71 5.59
C ARG A 2 18.20 -0.62 4.71
N LEU A 3 18.58 -0.58 3.45
CA LEU A 3 18.03 0.36 2.47
C LEU A 3 16.93 -0.35 1.66
N GLY A 4 15.82 0.34 1.44
CA GLY A 4 14.73 -0.11 0.57
C GLY A 4 14.31 1.00 -0.39
N LEU A 5 13.75 0.62 -1.54
CA LEU A 5 13.14 1.53 -2.48
C LEU A 5 11.63 1.34 -2.53
N THR A 6 10.94 2.43 -2.95
CA THR A 6 9.50 2.33 -3.20
C THR A 6 9.20 2.15 -4.68
N ASN A 7 8.25 1.26 -5.00
CA ASN A 7 7.80 1.07 -6.39
C ASN A 7 7.00 2.25 -6.95
N LEU A 8 6.81 3.32 -6.19
CA LEU A 8 6.31 4.58 -6.74
C LEU A 8 7.27 5.20 -7.76
N ALA A 9 8.56 4.87 -7.66
CA ALA A 9 9.62 5.41 -8.53
C ALA A 9 9.61 4.85 -9.95
N TRP A 10 8.86 3.75 -10.22
CA TRP A 10 8.84 3.14 -11.57
C TRP A 10 7.48 2.53 -11.89
N ASP A 11 7.24 2.23 -13.16
CA ASP A 11 6.08 1.48 -13.64
C ASP A 11 6.34 -0.04 -13.51
N PRO A 12 5.34 -0.88 -13.17
CA PRO A 12 5.50 -2.33 -13.04
C PRO A 12 6.08 -3.02 -14.28
N SER A 13 5.90 -2.46 -15.48
CA SER A 13 6.56 -2.96 -16.71
C SER A 13 8.10 -2.90 -16.65
N ARG A 14 8.64 -2.15 -15.69
CA ARG A 14 10.10 -1.99 -15.47
C ARG A 14 10.62 -2.85 -14.33
N ASP A 15 9.79 -3.66 -13.68
CA ASP A 15 10.17 -4.43 -12.50
C ASP A 15 11.43 -5.27 -12.75
N GLU A 16 11.55 -5.93 -13.90
CA GLU A 16 12.73 -6.75 -14.24
C GLU A 16 14.03 -5.91 -14.30
N ALA A 17 13.99 -4.75 -14.95
CA ALA A 17 15.14 -3.87 -15.04
C ALA A 17 15.52 -3.30 -13.66
N VAL A 18 14.51 -2.97 -12.85
CA VAL A 18 14.71 -2.45 -11.48
C VAL A 18 15.28 -3.53 -10.58
N ALA A 19 14.76 -4.76 -10.62
CA ALA A 19 15.28 -5.88 -9.85
C ALA A 19 16.77 -6.11 -10.13
N GLY A 20 17.17 -6.08 -11.42
CA GLY A 20 18.58 -6.17 -11.81
C GLY A 20 19.43 -5.00 -11.31
N LEU A 21 18.86 -3.79 -11.25
CA LEU A 21 19.56 -2.62 -10.67
C LEU A 21 19.73 -2.76 -9.17
N LEU A 22 18.67 -3.14 -8.45
CA LEU A 22 18.68 -3.33 -6.99
C LEU A 22 19.73 -4.39 -6.60
N ALA A 23 19.77 -5.52 -7.31
CA ALA A 23 20.76 -6.57 -7.09
C ALA A 23 22.20 -6.03 -7.24
N ARG A 24 22.48 -5.23 -8.27
CA ARG A 24 23.82 -4.62 -8.45
C ARG A 24 24.19 -3.62 -7.36
N LEU A 25 23.20 -2.97 -6.76
CA LEU A 25 23.41 -1.98 -5.69
C LEU A 25 23.36 -2.61 -4.28
N GLY A 26 23.14 -3.92 -4.17
CA GLY A 26 23.01 -4.59 -2.87
C GLY A 26 21.75 -4.17 -2.11
N VAL A 27 20.70 -3.76 -2.80
CA VAL A 27 19.41 -3.39 -2.20
C VAL A 27 18.45 -4.58 -2.31
N ASP A 28 18.01 -5.09 -1.18
CA ASP A 28 17.23 -6.32 -1.05
C ASP A 28 15.80 -6.10 -0.52
N ALA A 29 15.33 -4.85 -0.48
CA ALA A 29 14.04 -4.50 0.08
C ALA A 29 13.31 -3.46 -0.77
N ILE A 30 11.98 -3.65 -0.91
CA ILE A 30 11.10 -2.64 -1.51
C ILE A 30 9.85 -2.43 -0.66
N ASP A 31 9.28 -1.22 -0.78
CA ASP A 31 7.92 -0.93 -0.34
C ASP A 31 7.03 -0.74 -1.58
N VAL A 32 5.82 -1.26 -1.55
CA VAL A 32 4.93 -1.25 -2.70
C VAL A 32 3.66 -0.41 -2.48
N ALA A 33 3.20 0.24 -3.54
CA ALA A 33 1.85 0.79 -3.63
C ALA A 33 0.96 -0.31 -4.22
N PRO A 34 0.00 -0.87 -3.48
CA PRO A 34 -0.76 -2.05 -3.93
C PRO A 34 -1.54 -1.81 -5.22
N SER A 35 -2.05 -0.60 -5.43
CA SER A 35 -2.78 -0.22 -6.65
C SER A 35 -1.95 -0.25 -7.93
N LYS A 36 -0.63 -0.33 -7.85
CA LYS A 36 0.24 -0.53 -9.02
C LYS A 36 0.20 -1.96 -9.56
N TYR A 37 -0.10 -2.93 -8.70
CA TYR A 37 -0.20 -4.33 -9.08
C TYR A 37 -1.64 -4.83 -9.20
N PHE A 38 -2.55 -4.27 -8.40
CA PHE A 38 -3.91 -4.77 -8.26
C PHE A 38 -4.91 -3.65 -8.57
N ALA A 39 -5.65 -3.81 -9.65
CA ALA A 39 -6.66 -2.82 -10.07
C ALA A 39 -7.77 -2.64 -9.01
N ASP A 40 -8.15 -3.74 -8.35
CA ASP A 40 -9.07 -3.71 -7.20
C ASP A 40 -8.43 -4.42 -6.01
N VAL A 41 -7.84 -3.62 -5.12
CA VAL A 41 -7.16 -4.10 -3.91
C VAL A 41 -8.13 -4.82 -2.96
N ALA A 42 -9.41 -4.44 -2.97
CA ALA A 42 -10.41 -5.02 -2.07
C ALA A 42 -10.86 -6.41 -2.54
N ALA A 43 -10.85 -6.68 -3.84
CA ALA A 43 -11.34 -7.91 -4.45
C ALA A 43 -10.22 -8.87 -4.90
N VAL A 44 -8.94 -8.47 -4.82
CA VAL A 44 -7.81 -9.29 -5.26
C VAL A 44 -7.72 -10.59 -4.46
N ARG A 45 -7.38 -11.68 -5.15
CA ARG A 45 -7.23 -13.00 -4.54
C ARG A 45 -5.81 -13.22 -4.02
N GLU A 46 -5.70 -13.99 -2.94
CA GLU A 46 -4.42 -14.32 -2.31
C GLU A 46 -3.39 -14.87 -3.32
N ALA A 47 -3.80 -15.77 -4.20
CA ALA A 47 -2.90 -16.36 -5.20
C ALA A 47 -2.29 -15.33 -6.15
N GLU A 48 -3.01 -14.25 -6.47
CA GLU A 48 -2.51 -13.16 -7.31
C GLU A 48 -1.47 -12.33 -6.55
N VAL A 49 -1.73 -12.05 -5.29
CA VAL A 49 -0.83 -11.29 -4.41
C VAL A 49 0.45 -12.07 -4.15
N ARG A 50 0.32 -13.38 -3.84
CA ARG A 50 1.48 -14.24 -3.61
C ARG A 50 2.37 -14.35 -4.84
N ARG A 51 1.83 -14.36 -6.06
CA ARG A 51 2.64 -14.34 -7.29
C ARG A 51 3.55 -13.11 -7.37
N VAL A 52 3.05 -11.94 -6.98
CA VAL A 52 3.88 -10.71 -6.95
C VAL A 52 4.98 -10.83 -5.89
N ARG A 53 4.62 -11.29 -4.68
CA ARG A 53 5.60 -11.52 -3.61
C ARG A 53 6.70 -12.49 -4.05
N ASP A 54 6.30 -13.64 -4.58
CA ASP A 54 7.22 -14.72 -4.94
C ASP A 54 8.13 -14.28 -6.11
N TRP A 55 7.59 -13.51 -7.06
CA TRP A 55 8.38 -12.95 -8.16
C TRP A 55 9.55 -12.07 -7.67
N TRP A 56 9.32 -11.23 -6.66
CA TRP A 56 10.36 -10.40 -6.04
C TRP A 56 11.30 -11.25 -5.18
N ALA A 57 10.75 -12.18 -4.40
CA ALA A 57 11.52 -13.07 -3.54
C ALA A 57 12.50 -13.96 -4.34
N ASP A 58 12.10 -14.48 -5.50
CA ASP A 58 12.95 -15.25 -6.40
C ASP A 58 14.17 -14.46 -6.92
N ARG A 59 14.11 -13.12 -6.83
CA ARG A 59 15.20 -12.21 -7.18
C ARG A 59 15.97 -11.68 -5.98
N GLY A 60 15.72 -12.26 -4.80
CA GLY A 60 16.38 -11.87 -3.55
C GLY A 60 15.90 -10.55 -2.98
N ILE A 61 14.71 -10.07 -3.38
CA ILE A 61 14.15 -8.80 -2.95
C ILE A 61 12.88 -9.05 -2.12
N GLU A 62 12.85 -8.54 -0.92
CA GLU A 62 11.72 -8.66 0.00
C GLU A 62 10.78 -7.45 -0.11
N ILE A 63 9.48 -7.69 -0.11
CA ILE A 63 8.48 -6.63 0.08
C ILE A 63 8.33 -6.41 1.58
N THR A 64 8.85 -5.29 2.09
CA THR A 64 8.90 -4.99 3.52
C THR A 64 7.78 -4.10 4.01
N GLY A 65 7.17 -3.33 3.13
CA GLY A 65 6.10 -2.41 3.48
C GLY A 65 5.17 -2.08 2.33
N MET A 66 4.10 -1.37 2.68
CA MET A 66 3.17 -0.79 1.71
C MET A 66 2.93 0.69 2.00
N GLN A 67 2.69 1.45 0.95
CA GLN A 67 2.35 2.87 1.01
C GLN A 67 1.31 3.22 -0.04
N SER A 68 0.84 4.47 -0.04
CA SER A 68 -0.23 4.94 -0.94
C SER A 68 -1.47 4.05 -0.88
N LEU A 69 -1.83 3.61 0.32
CA LEU A 69 -2.83 2.57 0.58
C LEU A 69 -4.21 2.89 0.02
N LEU A 70 -4.57 4.17 -0.05
CA LEU A 70 -5.87 4.68 -0.51
C LEU A 70 -5.80 5.37 -1.87
N TYR A 71 -4.67 5.21 -2.60
CA TYR A 71 -4.53 5.82 -3.92
C TYR A 71 -5.59 5.28 -4.88
N GLY A 72 -6.25 6.18 -5.61
CA GLY A 72 -7.33 5.84 -6.55
C GLY A 72 -8.70 5.65 -5.91
N THR A 73 -8.82 5.63 -4.58
CA THR A 73 -10.12 5.57 -3.92
C THR A 73 -10.84 6.92 -3.96
N GLN A 74 -12.17 6.86 -3.97
CA GLN A 74 -13.02 8.06 -3.94
C GLN A 74 -14.04 7.98 -2.80
N GLY A 75 -14.36 9.14 -2.22
CA GLY A 75 -15.40 9.26 -1.20
C GLY A 75 -15.08 8.55 0.11
N LEU A 76 -13.79 8.23 0.37
CA LEU A 76 -13.33 7.71 1.67
C LEU A 76 -12.68 8.84 2.46
N ASN A 77 -13.10 9.05 3.69
CA ASN A 77 -12.52 10.06 4.58
C ASN A 77 -12.65 9.60 6.04
N LEU A 78 -11.55 9.66 6.78
CA LEU A 78 -11.49 9.33 8.20
C LEU A 78 -12.47 10.15 9.04
N PHE A 79 -12.66 11.43 8.70
CA PHE A 79 -13.54 12.36 9.37
C PHE A 79 -14.92 12.48 8.71
N GLY A 80 -15.25 11.58 7.80
CA GLY A 80 -16.54 11.54 7.13
C GLY A 80 -17.69 11.06 8.04
N PRO A 81 -18.92 11.03 7.52
CA PRO A 81 -20.05 10.42 8.23
C PRO A 81 -19.84 8.92 8.46
N PRO A 82 -20.61 8.30 9.38
CA PRO A 82 -20.37 6.91 9.83
C PRO A 82 -20.32 5.88 8.68
N ASP A 83 -21.14 6.03 7.65
CA ASP A 83 -21.14 5.14 6.49
C ASP A 83 -19.84 5.25 5.66
N VAL A 84 -19.28 6.46 5.54
CA VAL A 84 -17.99 6.70 4.87
C VAL A 84 -16.85 6.09 5.69
N GLN A 85 -16.86 6.27 7.00
CA GLN A 85 -15.89 5.67 7.91
C GLN A 85 -15.94 4.13 7.84
N GLN A 86 -17.14 3.55 7.85
CA GLN A 86 -17.33 2.10 7.73
C GLN A 86 -16.78 1.55 6.40
N ARG A 87 -17.04 2.23 5.28
CA ARG A 87 -16.48 1.85 3.97
C ARG A 87 -14.96 1.95 3.96
N MET A 88 -14.41 3.00 4.56
CA MET A 88 -12.95 3.18 4.68
C MET A 88 -12.33 2.07 5.53
N LEU A 89 -12.94 1.72 6.65
CA LEU A 89 -12.48 0.62 7.51
C LEU A 89 -12.47 -0.71 6.77
N ALA A 90 -13.55 -1.02 6.04
CA ALA A 90 -13.65 -2.24 5.24
C ALA A 90 -12.54 -2.31 4.15
N TYR A 91 -12.28 -1.18 3.48
CA TYR A 91 -11.20 -1.10 2.49
C TYR A 91 -9.81 -1.28 3.14
N LEU A 92 -9.55 -0.60 4.26
CA LEU A 92 -8.27 -0.75 4.97
C LEU A 92 -8.07 -2.18 5.51
N ALA A 93 -9.12 -2.85 5.94
CA ALA A 93 -9.04 -4.26 6.31
C ALA A 93 -8.61 -5.14 5.12
N ALA A 94 -9.11 -4.85 3.91
CA ALA A 94 -8.66 -5.53 2.70
C ALA A 94 -7.19 -5.22 2.38
N VAL A 95 -6.77 -3.97 2.51
CA VAL A 95 -5.36 -3.57 2.36
C VAL A 95 -4.45 -4.31 3.35
N CYS A 96 -4.87 -4.46 4.61
CA CYS A 96 -4.12 -5.23 5.61
C CYS A 96 -3.98 -6.71 5.22
N ARG A 97 -5.04 -7.32 4.67
CA ARG A 97 -4.95 -8.71 4.15
C ARG A 97 -3.94 -8.83 3.01
N VAL A 98 -3.98 -7.89 2.06
CA VAL A 98 -3.00 -7.83 0.97
C VAL A 98 -1.59 -7.69 1.52
N GLY A 99 -1.38 -6.81 2.52
CA GLY A 99 -0.11 -6.67 3.20
C GLY A 99 0.40 -7.98 3.81
N ALA A 100 -0.48 -8.70 4.51
CA ALA A 100 -0.15 -10.01 5.08
C ALA A 100 0.26 -11.03 4.00
N TRP A 101 -0.45 -11.08 2.87
CA TRP A 101 -0.12 -11.97 1.75
C TRP A 101 1.19 -11.59 1.03
N LEU A 102 1.53 -10.29 0.99
CA LEU A 102 2.81 -9.80 0.47
C LEU A 102 3.98 -10.04 1.44
N GLY A 103 3.71 -10.28 2.73
CA GLY A 103 4.73 -10.33 3.78
C GLY A 103 5.12 -8.94 4.31
N ALA A 104 4.41 -7.89 3.93
CA ALA A 104 4.67 -6.54 4.38
C ALA A 104 4.33 -6.37 5.87
N THR A 105 5.26 -5.83 6.65
CA THR A 105 5.10 -5.61 8.09
C THR A 105 4.87 -4.15 8.46
N ARG A 106 5.00 -3.25 7.49
CA ARG A 106 4.84 -1.79 7.66
C ARG A 106 3.88 -1.25 6.62
N LEU A 107 2.86 -0.53 7.08
CA LEU A 107 1.86 0.09 6.22
C LEU A 107 1.81 1.59 6.52
N VAL A 108 2.05 2.42 5.49
CA VAL A 108 2.07 3.87 5.65
C VAL A 108 0.72 4.46 5.24
N PHE A 109 -0.04 4.92 6.23
CA PHE A 109 -1.29 5.65 6.02
C PHE A 109 -1.01 7.15 5.87
N GLY A 110 -0.55 7.55 4.68
CA GLY A 110 -0.10 8.92 4.39
C GLY A 110 -1.12 9.83 3.70
N SER A 111 -2.28 9.33 3.33
CA SER A 111 -3.23 9.96 2.38
C SER A 111 -3.91 11.24 2.91
N PRO A 112 -3.44 12.47 2.61
CA PRO A 112 -4.04 13.70 3.14
C PRO A 112 -5.49 13.90 2.71
N ALA A 113 -5.84 13.51 1.47
CA ALA A 113 -7.20 13.64 0.93
C ALA A 113 -8.22 12.82 1.72
N ASN A 114 -7.79 11.65 2.25
CA ASN A 114 -8.63 10.76 3.03
C ASN A 114 -8.61 11.08 4.54
N ARG A 115 -7.90 12.12 4.95
CA ARG A 115 -7.83 12.66 6.32
C ARG A 115 -8.23 14.12 6.37
N ASN A 116 -9.09 14.54 5.45
CA ASN A 116 -9.57 15.90 5.39
C ASN A 116 -10.62 16.14 6.47
N ARG A 117 -10.27 16.99 7.44
CA ARG A 117 -11.13 17.40 8.55
C ARG A 117 -11.81 18.75 8.34
N ALA A 118 -11.85 19.25 7.10
CA ALA A 118 -12.38 20.58 6.80
C ALA A 118 -13.76 20.80 7.46
N GLY A 119 -13.89 21.91 8.17
CA GLY A 119 -15.10 22.27 8.90
C GLY A 119 -15.24 21.69 10.31
N LEU A 120 -14.30 20.83 10.76
CA LEU A 120 -14.28 20.30 12.12
C LEU A 120 -13.26 21.04 12.99
N THR A 121 -13.64 21.32 14.23
CA THR A 121 -12.72 21.74 15.29
C THR A 121 -11.84 20.57 15.73
N ASP A 122 -10.76 20.85 16.46
CA ASP A 122 -9.90 19.78 16.98
C ASP A 122 -10.68 18.80 17.87
N THR A 123 -11.55 19.33 18.75
CA THR A 123 -12.39 18.51 19.64
C THR A 123 -13.34 17.60 18.87
N GLU A 124 -14.00 18.11 17.82
CA GLU A 124 -14.89 17.31 16.97
C GLU A 124 -14.13 16.24 16.19
N ALA A 125 -12.93 16.58 15.69
CA ALA A 125 -12.10 15.61 14.97
C ALA A 125 -11.61 14.48 15.88
N TRP A 126 -11.31 14.76 17.15
CA TRP A 126 -10.93 13.75 18.14
C TRP A 126 -12.08 12.85 18.57
N ALA A 127 -13.31 13.33 18.46
CA ALA A 127 -14.52 12.58 18.83
C ALA A 127 -15.04 11.65 17.69
N ARG A 128 -14.46 11.75 16.48
CA ARG A 128 -14.81 10.95 15.30
C ARG A 128 -13.98 9.69 15.19
#